data_baafde95c6b01557691fefb02ff25b5f
#
_entry.id   baafde95c6b01557691fefb02ff25b5f
#
_cell.length_a   1.000
_cell.length_b   1.000
_cell.length_c   1.000
_cell.angle_alpha   90.00
_cell.angle_beta   90.00
_cell.angle_gamma   90.00
#
_symmetry.space_group_name_H-M   'P 1'
#
loop_
_entity.id
_entity.type
_entity.pdbx_description
1 polymer ?
#
loop_
_entity_poly.entity_id
_entity_poly.type
_entity_poly.pdbx_seq_one_letter_code
_entity_poly.pdbx_strand_id
1 'polypeptide(L)'
;MEREKSNILSRRLESIIFMFLIGLISVLLNFTFSQNSFAEYKATLSASVNEDTAAIDGTEVIESSSETTEHAINLKVKTTNKTGYTATLSTKTDETALLNTNPAITTKISSISSVSSLSNLPANTWGYSFNTNADFNPIPALSAPANLIHTTEKSISEENHTIKLGLKLNSSLKPGNYENKLIISVVSNPYTPKAVMTEGPDFNSKLESLETTTDKIEHFKKSTVAPTASMNAMNIEDEDSDYEIKLWLDPADKTAYYYVETEKVYLNEDSSQMFLSGFDGQKIENILELDLSNFDTSKVTDMGGMFRDMRNLTTLNLSSFDTSQVTDMGGMFADMRNLTTLDISSFDTSQVTNTALMFADIYNLTALDLSNFNTSKVTDMSYMFSNMSNLTTLDLSNFNTSKVTSMSAMFTLSYYDELDDKLETIYVNNDFNTTNLTYLYGMFGNRKKLRGGAGSFLTDPSTADKTWLRIDDPANGRPGYFTRKP
;
A
#
# COMPACT_ATOMS: atom_id res chain seq x y z
N MET A 1 -75.47 -32.11 8.88
CA MET A 1 -74.26 -32.88 9.22
C MET A 1 -73.37 -32.94 7.99
N GLU A 2 -72.85 -31.85 7.64
CA GLU A 2 -71.75 -31.76 6.66
C GLU A 2 -70.86 -30.62 7.12
N ARG A 3 -69.62 -30.95 7.35
CA ARG A 3 -68.61 -30.02 7.71
C ARG A 3 -68.29 -29.10 6.50
N GLU A 4 -68.75 -27.86 6.56
CA GLU A 4 -68.12 -26.82 5.74
C GLU A 4 -66.70 -26.68 6.18
N LYS A 5 -65.84 -27.22 5.35
CA LYS A 5 -64.38 -26.90 5.44
C LYS A 5 -64.22 -25.44 5.09
N SER A 6 -64.06 -24.63 6.10
CA SER A 6 -63.57 -23.26 5.98
C SER A 6 -62.32 -23.29 5.11
N ASN A 7 -62.43 -22.75 3.90
CA ASN A 7 -61.27 -22.45 3.06
C ASN A 7 -60.42 -21.34 3.75
N ILE A 8 -59.54 -21.75 4.61
CA ILE A 8 -58.51 -20.88 5.14
C ILE A 8 -57.61 -20.55 3.97
N LEU A 9 -57.72 -19.33 3.49
CA LEU A 9 -56.85 -18.74 2.48
C LEU A 9 -55.43 -18.67 3.04
N SER A 10 -54.62 -19.68 2.77
CA SER A 10 -53.21 -19.59 3.05
C SER A 10 -52.60 -18.56 2.09
N ARG A 11 -52.22 -17.41 2.63
CA ARG A 11 -51.46 -16.41 1.91
C ARG A 11 -50.00 -16.82 2.02
N ARG A 12 -49.52 -17.61 1.07
CA ARG A 12 -48.12 -17.98 0.98
C ARG A 12 -47.39 -16.92 0.15
N LEU A 13 -46.42 -16.25 0.76
CA LEU A 13 -45.36 -15.61 0.00
C LEU A 13 -44.43 -16.74 -0.52
N GLU A 14 -44.83 -17.36 -1.65
CA GLU A 14 -43.99 -18.41 -2.21
C GLU A 14 -42.95 -17.80 -3.11
N SER A 15 -41.72 -18.20 -2.84
CA SER A 15 -40.54 -18.12 -3.70
C SER A 15 -39.67 -16.88 -3.61
N ILE A 16 -38.95 -16.77 -2.52
CA ILE A 16 -37.64 -16.15 -2.58
C ILE A 16 -36.68 -17.23 -3.09
N ILE A 17 -36.40 -17.24 -4.39
CA ILE A 17 -35.40 -18.15 -4.96
C ILE A 17 -34.04 -17.46 -4.81
N PHE A 18 -33.23 -17.98 -3.91
CA PHE A 18 -31.84 -17.65 -3.83
C PHE A 18 -31.08 -18.35 -4.95
N MET A 19 -30.73 -17.61 -5.96
CA MET A 19 -29.78 -18.07 -6.95
C MET A 19 -28.39 -17.60 -6.52
N PHE A 20 -27.66 -18.49 -5.86
CA PHE A 20 -26.23 -18.27 -5.65
C PHE A 20 -25.54 -18.36 -7.01
N LEU A 21 -25.31 -17.22 -7.65
CA LEU A 21 -24.27 -17.14 -8.65
C LEU A 21 -22.94 -17.05 -7.90
N ILE A 22 -22.44 -18.20 -7.45
CA ILE A 22 -21.03 -18.31 -7.13
C ILE A 22 -20.31 -18.14 -8.47
N GLY A 23 -19.94 -16.89 -8.76
CA GLY A 23 -19.04 -16.60 -9.88
C GLY A 23 -17.66 -17.13 -9.53
N LEU A 24 -17.51 -18.46 -9.61
CA LEU A 24 -16.20 -19.08 -9.77
C LEU A 24 -15.72 -18.67 -11.17
N ILE A 25 -15.11 -17.52 -11.30
CA ILE A 25 -14.16 -17.28 -12.38
C ILE A 25 -12.90 -18.03 -11.97
N SER A 26 -12.95 -19.36 -12.04
CA SER A 26 -11.76 -20.16 -12.18
C SER A 26 -11.30 -19.98 -13.63
N VAL A 27 -10.41 -19.03 -13.85
CA VAL A 27 -9.57 -19.06 -15.04
C VAL A 27 -8.67 -20.28 -14.86
N LEU A 28 -9.13 -21.43 -15.35
CA LEU A 28 -8.33 -22.63 -15.55
C LEU A 28 -7.38 -22.35 -16.73
N LEU A 29 -6.27 -21.67 -16.47
CA LEU A 29 -5.07 -21.81 -17.27
C LEU A 29 -4.41 -23.12 -16.85
N ASN A 30 -4.68 -24.19 -17.60
CA ASN A 30 -3.93 -25.44 -17.47
C ASN A 30 -2.51 -25.21 -17.98
N PHE A 31 -1.61 -24.80 -17.08
CA PHE A 31 -0.19 -25.01 -17.25
C PHE A 31 0.19 -26.28 -16.47
N THR A 32 0.55 -27.31 -17.21
CA THR A 32 1.20 -28.49 -16.64
C THR A 32 2.62 -28.11 -16.24
N PHE A 33 2.81 -27.72 -14.97
CA PHE A 33 4.14 -27.65 -14.37
C PHE A 33 4.28 -28.75 -13.33
N SER A 34 5.47 -29.34 -13.31
CA SER A 34 5.89 -30.40 -12.40
C SER A 34 5.76 -29.99 -10.93
N GLN A 35 5.26 -30.91 -10.13
CA GLN A 35 4.97 -30.84 -8.71
C GLN A 35 6.13 -30.30 -7.87
N ASN A 36 6.03 -29.04 -7.46
CA ASN A 36 6.33 -28.52 -6.13
C ASN A 36 5.36 -27.36 -5.95
N SER A 37 4.13 -27.63 -5.52
CA SER A 37 3.13 -26.58 -5.28
C SER A 37 3.49 -25.86 -3.99
N PHE A 38 4.11 -24.70 -4.11
CA PHE A 38 4.07 -23.68 -3.08
C PHE A 38 2.60 -23.25 -2.88
N ALA A 39 2.22 -22.89 -1.65
CA ALA A 39 0.84 -22.55 -1.34
C ALA A 39 0.45 -21.23 -2.06
N GLU A 40 -0.26 -21.36 -3.17
CA GLU A 40 -0.88 -20.20 -3.84
C GLU A 40 -2.03 -19.69 -2.98
N TYR A 41 -2.08 -18.39 -2.70
CA TYR A 41 -3.22 -17.78 -2.04
C TYR A 41 -4.47 -17.91 -2.91
N LYS A 42 -5.47 -18.66 -2.43
CA LYS A 42 -6.79 -18.79 -3.06
C LYS A 42 -7.84 -18.16 -2.17
N ALA A 43 -8.30 -16.98 -2.58
CA ALA A 43 -9.44 -16.36 -1.92
C ALA A 43 -10.66 -17.28 -2.01
N THR A 44 -11.32 -17.51 -0.88
CA THR A 44 -12.56 -18.27 -0.79
C THR A 44 -13.72 -17.35 -0.42
N LEU A 45 -14.88 -17.59 -0.99
CA LEU A 45 -16.12 -16.94 -0.64
C LEU A 45 -17.20 -18.01 -0.46
N SER A 46 -17.88 -17.99 0.68
CA SER A 46 -19.11 -18.74 0.89
C SER A 46 -20.18 -17.83 1.46
N ALA A 47 -21.41 -18.02 0.98
CA ALA A 47 -22.58 -17.34 1.51
C ALA A 47 -23.72 -18.33 1.65
N SER A 48 -24.53 -18.18 2.69
CA SER A 48 -25.71 -18.97 2.92
C SER A 48 -26.80 -18.13 3.56
N VAL A 49 -28.03 -18.55 3.36
CA VAL A 49 -29.17 -17.98 4.07
C VAL A 49 -29.80 -19.09 4.92
N ASN A 50 -30.51 -18.70 5.97
CA ASN A 50 -31.17 -19.65 6.87
C ASN A 50 -32.35 -20.35 6.21
N GLU A 51 -32.94 -19.75 5.17
CA GLU A 51 -34.09 -20.27 4.45
C GLU A 51 -34.09 -19.80 2.99
N ASP A 52 -34.53 -20.66 2.10
CA ASP A 52 -34.68 -20.40 0.65
C ASP A 52 -36.07 -19.92 0.27
N THR A 53 -37.03 -20.04 1.20
CA THR A 53 -38.43 -19.61 1.06
C THR A 53 -38.82 -18.84 2.31
N ALA A 54 -39.15 -17.58 2.17
CA ALA A 54 -39.81 -16.82 3.23
C ALA A 54 -41.33 -16.89 2.98
N ALA A 55 -42.05 -17.56 3.85
CA ALA A 55 -43.51 -17.62 3.81
C ALA A 55 -44.06 -16.89 5.03
N ILE A 56 -44.90 -15.89 4.78
CA ILE A 56 -45.76 -15.36 5.82
C ILE A 56 -47.07 -16.18 5.74
N ASP A 57 -47.20 -17.15 6.63
CA ASP A 57 -48.36 -18.06 6.64
C ASP A 57 -49.57 -17.29 7.15
N GLY A 58 -50.61 -17.21 6.32
CA GLY A 58 -51.87 -16.54 6.63
C GLY A 58 -52.80 -17.37 7.53
N THR A 59 -52.26 -18.19 8.44
CA THR A 59 -53.07 -18.80 9.50
C THR A 59 -53.52 -17.76 10.54
N GLU A 60 -52.82 -16.61 10.60
CA GLU A 60 -53.35 -15.43 11.27
C GLU A 60 -54.16 -14.62 10.29
N VAL A 61 -55.46 -14.64 10.45
CA VAL A 61 -56.41 -13.79 9.71
C VAL A 61 -56.01 -12.34 10.04
N ILE A 62 -55.50 -11.63 9.06
CA ILE A 62 -55.29 -10.17 9.23
C ILE A 62 -56.65 -9.52 9.21
N GLU A 63 -57.29 -9.44 10.38
CA GLU A 63 -58.67 -8.91 10.53
C GLU A 63 -58.72 -7.38 10.54
N SER A 64 -57.54 -6.69 10.62
CA SER A 64 -57.55 -5.24 10.69
C SER A 64 -56.65 -4.60 9.60
N SER A 65 -57.11 -3.45 9.11
CA SER A 65 -56.40 -2.62 8.12
C SER A 65 -55.14 -1.94 8.66
N SER A 66 -54.70 -2.27 9.88
CA SER A 66 -53.56 -1.64 10.57
C SER A 66 -52.42 -2.60 10.91
N GLU A 67 -52.57 -3.91 10.58
CA GLU A 67 -51.54 -4.87 10.95
C GLU A 67 -50.36 -4.87 9.96
N THR A 68 -49.16 -4.76 10.53
CA THR A 68 -47.91 -4.90 9.84
C THR A 68 -47.24 -6.19 10.25
N THR A 69 -46.57 -6.85 9.32
CA THR A 69 -45.81 -8.09 9.56
C THR A 69 -44.39 -7.91 9.09
N GLU A 70 -43.46 -8.47 9.82
CA GLU A 70 -42.04 -8.49 9.50
C GLU A 70 -41.55 -9.95 9.44
N HIS A 71 -40.74 -10.26 8.44
CA HIS A 71 -40.04 -11.52 8.32
C HIS A 71 -38.53 -11.30 8.15
N ALA A 72 -37.72 -12.03 8.91
CA ALA A 72 -36.27 -11.86 8.93
C ALA A 72 -35.56 -13.03 8.23
N ILE A 73 -34.69 -12.69 7.30
CA ILE A 73 -33.80 -13.62 6.58
C ILE A 73 -32.39 -13.35 7.05
N ASN A 74 -31.67 -14.37 7.53
CA ASN A 74 -30.32 -14.25 7.97
C ASN A 74 -29.35 -14.65 6.84
N LEU A 75 -28.52 -13.71 6.42
CA LEU A 75 -27.44 -13.91 5.46
C LEU A 75 -26.13 -14.09 6.23
N LYS A 76 -25.47 -15.22 6.03
CA LYS A 76 -24.14 -15.52 6.57
C LYS A 76 -23.14 -15.48 5.43
N VAL A 77 -22.06 -14.71 5.59
CA VAL A 77 -20.96 -14.63 4.62
C VAL A 77 -19.64 -14.94 5.31
N LYS A 78 -18.80 -15.71 4.63
CA LYS A 78 -17.44 -16.01 5.04
C LYS A 78 -16.53 -15.87 3.83
N THR A 79 -15.46 -15.09 3.97
CA THR A 79 -14.47 -14.90 2.91
C THR A 79 -13.06 -14.83 3.48
N THR A 80 -12.08 -15.31 2.71
CA THR A 80 -10.64 -15.09 2.94
C THR A 80 -10.09 -13.99 2.02
N ASN A 81 -10.92 -13.39 1.17
CA ASN A 81 -10.50 -12.34 0.26
C ASN A 81 -10.07 -11.09 1.04
N LYS A 82 -8.83 -10.64 0.88
CA LYS A 82 -8.25 -9.48 1.59
C LYS A 82 -8.96 -8.15 1.27
N THR A 83 -9.62 -8.04 0.12
CA THR A 83 -10.45 -6.89 -0.27
C THR A 83 -11.94 -7.10 0.05
N GLY A 84 -12.28 -8.22 0.68
CA GLY A 84 -13.65 -8.52 1.11
C GLY A 84 -14.61 -8.86 -0.02
N TYR A 85 -15.85 -8.40 0.10
CA TYR A 85 -16.94 -8.76 -0.80
C TYR A 85 -17.98 -7.64 -0.94
N THR A 86 -18.81 -7.76 -1.98
CA THR A 86 -19.99 -6.92 -2.17
C THR A 86 -21.23 -7.81 -2.16
N ALA A 87 -22.26 -7.42 -1.42
CA ALA A 87 -23.56 -8.06 -1.43
C ALA A 87 -24.64 -7.09 -1.92
N THR A 88 -25.48 -7.55 -2.84
CA THR A 88 -26.60 -6.77 -3.39
C THR A 88 -27.91 -7.51 -3.27
N LEU A 89 -29.00 -6.77 -3.21
CA LEU A 89 -30.37 -7.26 -3.23
C LEU A 89 -31.07 -6.73 -4.47
N SER A 90 -31.83 -7.57 -5.16
CA SER A 90 -32.75 -7.17 -6.23
C SER A 90 -33.91 -8.16 -6.36
N THR A 91 -34.94 -7.81 -7.11
CA THR A 91 -35.91 -8.78 -7.66
C THR A 91 -35.29 -9.52 -8.85
N LYS A 92 -35.87 -10.67 -9.23
CA LYS A 92 -35.40 -11.46 -10.39
C LYS A 92 -35.68 -10.75 -11.73
N THR A 93 -36.63 -9.84 -11.76
CA THR A 93 -37.01 -9.01 -12.91
C THR A 93 -37.17 -7.56 -12.43
N ASP A 94 -37.57 -6.65 -13.31
CA ASP A 94 -37.84 -5.27 -12.89
C ASP A 94 -39.23 -5.10 -12.19
N GLU A 95 -40.06 -6.16 -12.12
CA GLU A 95 -41.28 -6.12 -11.30
C GLU A 95 -40.90 -6.25 -9.81
N THR A 96 -41.21 -5.22 -9.07
CA THR A 96 -40.89 -5.13 -7.62
C THR A 96 -42.14 -5.45 -6.73
N ALA A 97 -43.32 -5.61 -7.31
CA ALA A 97 -44.52 -5.98 -6.56
C ALA A 97 -44.61 -7.49 -6.36
N LEU A 98 -45.28 -7.88 -5.28
CA LEU A 98 -45.74 -9.25 -5.15
C LEU A 98 -47.03 -9.39 -6.01
N LEU A 99 -47.00 -10.34 -6.94
CA LEU A 99 -48.09 -10.61 -7.86
C LEU A 99 -48.94 -11.81 -7.40
N ASN A 100 -50.23 -11.75 -7.62
CA ASN A 100 -51.09 -12.88 -7.33
C ASN A 100 -50.78 -14.05 -8.29
N THR A 101 -50.66 -15.25 -7.76
CA THR A 101 -50.41 -16.47 -8.56
C THR A 101 -51.53 -16.82 -9.54
N ASN A 102 -52.75 -16.32 -9.28
CA ASN A 102 -53.85 -16.38 -10.24
C ASN A 102 -53.78 -15.14 -11.18
N PRO A 103 -53.44 -15.32 -12.46
CA PRO A 103 -53.27 -14.21 -13.40
C PRO A 103 -54.55 -13.42 -13.70
N ALA A 104 -55.74 -13.95 -13.35
CA ALA A 104 -57.01 -13.24 -13.45
C ALA A 104 -57.20 -12.18 -12.35
N ILE A 105 -56.36 -12.22 -11.30
CA ILE A 105 -56.38 -11.26 -10.20
C ILE A 105 -55.27 -10.24 -10.43
N THR A 106 -55.66 -9.02 -10.74
CA THR A 106 -54.69 -7.92 -11.06
C THR A 106 -54.26 -7.09 -9.85
N THR A 107 -54.84 -7.34 -8.66
CA THR A 107 -54.40 -6.69 -7.43
C THR A 107 -53.00 -7.19 -7.08
N LYS A 108 -52.14 -6.28 -6.59
CA LYS A 108 -50.76 -6.58 -6.23
C LYS A 108 -50.38 -5.89 -4.92
N ILE A 109 -49.33 -6.37 -4.28
CA ILE A 109 -48.72 -5.73 -3.12
C ILE A 109 -47.50 -4.99 -3.65
N SER A 110 -47.61 -3.67 -3.76
CA SER A 110 -46.59 -2.85 -4.41
C SER A 110 -45.36 -2.63 -3.49
N SER A 111 -44.18 -2.47 -4.07
CA SER A 111 -43.07 -1.90 -3.31
C SER A 111 -43.44 -0.50 -2.79
N ILE A 112 -42.95 -0.14 -1.59
CA ILE A 112 -43.06 1.25 -1.14
C ILE A 112 -42.26 2.17 -2.08
N SER A 113 -42.68 3.42 -2.20
CA SER A 113 -42.06 4.40 -3.09
C SER A 113 -40.96 5.23 -2.41
N SER A 114 -40.94 5.22 -1.09
CA SER A 114 -39.97 5.97 -0.27
C SER A 114 -39.72 5.24 1.04
N VAL A 115 -38.60 5.57 1.68
CA VAL A 115 -38.20 5.03 2.99
C VAL A 115 -39.30 5.30 4.03
N SER A 116 -39.65 4.31 4.82
CA SER A 116 -40.75 4.37 5.81
C SER A 116 -40.50 3.42 6.98
N SER A 117 -40.92 3.80 8.17
CA SER A 117 -40.96 2.85 9.30
C SER A 117 -42.05 1.78 9.07
N LEU A 118 -41.90 0.62 9.72
CA LEU A 118 -42.82 -0.51 9.57
C LEU A 118 -44.28 -0.10 9.85
N SER A 119 -44.52 0.65 10.92
CA SER A 119 -45.85 1.12 11.30
C SER A 119 -46.50 2.06 10.29
N ASN A 120 -45.67 2.81 9.56
CA ASN A 120 -46.12 3.83 8.61
C ASN A 120 -46.16 3.32 7.16
N LEU A 121 -45.93 2.02 6.92
CA LEU A 121 -46.06 1.47 5.57
C LEU A 121 -47.45 1.76 5.01
N PRO A 122 -47.59 2.18 3.75
CA PRO A 122 -48.89 2.27 3.08
C PRO A 122 -49.56 0.91 2.99
N ALA A 123 -50.88 0.88 3.00
CA ALA A 123 -51.61 -0.37 2.88
C ALA A 123 -51.36 -1.07 1.53
N ASN A 124 -51.26 -2.39 1.55
CA ASN A 124 -50.91 -3.27 0.42
C ASN A 124 -49.56 -2.93 -0.20
N THR A 125 -48.58 -2.63 0.67
CA THR A 125 -47.17 -2.42 0.26
C THR A 125 -46.23 -3.28 1.07
N TRP A 126 -45.02 -3.43 0.53
CA TRP A 126 -43.91 -4.11 1.18
C TRP A 126 -42.59 -3.39 0.90
N GLY A 127 -41.58 -3.65 1.75
CA GLY A 127 -40.27 -3.10 1.66
C GLY A 127 -39.25 -3.99 2.37
N TYR A 128 -37.97 -3.62 2.28
CA TYR A 128 -36.91 -4.32 3.00
C TYR A 128 -36.16 -3.38 3.94
N SER A 129 -35.62 -3.94 5.01
CA SER A 129 -34.66 -3.28 5.90
C SER A 129 -33.43 -4.16 6.05
N PHE A 130 -32.32 -3.59 6.43
CA PHE A 130 -31.05 -4.31 6.54
C PHE A 130 -30.40 -4.10 7.92
N ASN A 131 -29.98 -5.20 8.54
CA ASN A 131 -29.36 -5.24 9.87
C ASN A 131 -30.23 -4.53 10.95
N THR A 132 -29.65 -3.59 11.67
CA THR A 132 -30.31 -2.85 12.77
C THR A 132 -31.13 -1.66 12.29
N ASN A 133 -31.23 -1.43 10.98
CA ASN A 133 -32.03 -0.32 10.48
C ASN A 133 -33.51 -0.54 10.81
N ALA A 134 -34.18 0.47 11.37
CA ALA A 134 -35.56 0.45 11.72
C ALA A 134 -36.46 0.81 10.53
N ASP A 135 -35.95 1.48 9.52
CA ASP A 135 -36.69 1.94 8.37
C ASP A 135 -36.56 0.95 7.21
N PHE A 136 -37.67 0.84 6.49
CA PHE A 136 -37.81 -0.01 5.31
C PHE A 136 -37.60 0.82 4.04
N ASN A 137 -36.86 0.25 3.12
CA ASN A 137 -36.53 0.80 1.81
C ASN A 137 -37.46 0.18 0.73
N PRO A 138 -37.64 0.86 -0.40
CA PRO A 138 -38.27 0.26 -1.58
C PRO A 138 -37.53 -1.00 -2.03
N ILE A 139 -38.30 -2.00 -2.46
CA ILE A 139 -37.75 -3.24 -3.03
C ILE A 139 -36.99 -2.89 -4.32
N PRO A 140 -35.71 -3.24 -4.45
CA PRO A 140 -34.90 -2.89 -5.62
C PRO A 140 -35.22 -3.78 -6.82
N ALA A 141 -35.32 -3.17 -8.00
CA ALA A 141 -35.48 -3.86 -9.27
C ALA A 141 -34.16 -4.54 -9.73
N LEU A 142 -34.27 -5.47 -10.69
CA LEU A 142 -33.08 -6.10 -11.29
C LEU A 142 -32.16 -5.09 -11.95
N SER A 143 -32.71 -4.11 -12.66
CA SER A 143 -31.94 -3.04 -13.32
C SER A 143 -31.31 -2.03 -12.38
N ALA A 144 -31.74 -2.01 -11.10
CA ALA A 144 -31.26 -1.11 -10.06
C ALA A 144 -31.10 -1.83 -8.71
N PRO A 145 -30.17 -2.77 -8.57
CA PRO A 145 -29.98 -3.52 -7.34
C PRO A 145 -29.50 -2.61 -6.20
N ALA A 146 -29.95 -2.86 -4.99
CA ALA A 146 -29.48 -2.15 -3.80
C ALA A 146 -28.20 -2.79 -3.28
N ASN A 147 -27.19 -1.98 -3.00
CA ASN A 147 -25.99 -2.41 -2.28
C ASN A 147 -26.36 -2.58 -0.79
N LEU A 148 -26.29 -3.81 -0.29
CA LEU A 148 -26.45 -4.12 1.13
C LEU A 148 -25.15 -4.00 1.90
N ILE A 149 -24.06 -4.51 1.29
CA ILE A 149 -22.74 -4.60 1.89
C ILE A 149 -21.72 -4.26 0.81
N HIS A 150 -20.75 -3.42 1.15
CA HIS A 150 -19.54 -3.22 0.39
C HIS A 150 -18.38 -3.12 1.39
N THR A 151 -17.58 -4.17 1.46
CA THR A 151 -16.37 -4.18 2.29
C THR A 151 -15.18 -3.80 1.41
N THR A 152 -14.20 -3.12 1.99
CA THR A 152 -12.97 -2.70 1.29
C THR A 152 -11.71 -3.22 1.97
N GLU A 153 -11.89 -3.96 3.07
CA GLU A 153 -10.79 -4.38 3.93
C GLU A 153 -10.85 -5.88 4.24
N LYS A 154 -9.79 -6.33 4.83
CA LYS A 154 -9.37 -7.65 5.31
C LYS A 154 -10.50 -8.67 5.51
N SER A 155 -10.22 -9.89 5.10
CA SER A 155 -11.07 -11.07 5.28
C SER A 155 -11.63 -11.21 6.69
N ILE A 156 -12.95 -11.33 6.78
CA ILE A 156 -13.65 -11.61 8.03
C ILE A 156 -13.92 -13.11 8.09
N SER A 157 -13.67 -13.72 9.24
CA SER A 157 -13.83 -15.17 9.40
C SER A 157 -15.28 -15.61 9.15
N GLU A 158 -16.26 -14.83 9.61
CA GLU A 158 -17.69 -15.05 9.40
C GLU A 158 -18.49 -13.80 9.79
N GLU A 159 -19.38 -13.34 8.92
CA GLU A 159 -20.34 -12.26 9.18
C GLU A 159 -21.76 -12.77 9.10
N ASN A 160 -22.63 -12.24 9.97
CA ASN A 160 -24.06 -12.50 9.99
C ASN A 160 -24.83 -11.19 9.78
N HIS A 161 -25.68 -11.17 8.79
CA HIS A 161 -26.52 -10.03 8.44
C HIS A 161 -27.99 -10.43 8.43
N THR A 162 -28.86 -9.49 8.72
CA THR A 162 -30.30 -9.72 8.71
C THR A 162 -30.97 -8.83 7.66
N ILE A 163 -31.71 -9.44 6.74
CA ILE A 163 -32.59 -8.76 5.81
C ILE A 163 -34.01 -8.94 6.34
N LYS A 164 -34.67 -7.85 6.63
CA LYS A 164 -36.07 -7.88 7.09
C LYS A 164 -36.99 -7.48 5.94
N LEU A 165 -38.04 -8.23 5.73
CA LEU A 165 -39.11 -7.92 4.80
C LEU A 165 -40.31 -7.43 5.59
N GLY A 166 -40.72 -6.19 5.39
CA GLY A 166 -41.87 -5.59 6.05
C GLY A 166 -43.09 -5.50 5.12
N LEU A 167 -44.25 -5.79 5.62
CA LEU A 167 -45.49 -5.89 4.84
C LEU A 167 -46.62 -5.26 5.61
N LYS A 168 -47.51 -4.51 4.93
CA LYS A 168 -48.82 -4.06 5.46
C LYS A 168 -49.92 -4.35 4.49
N LEU A 169 -50.94 -5.06 4.96
CA LEU A 169 -52.09 -5.47 4.15
C LEU A 169 -53.38 -4.80 4.63
N ASN A 170 -54.39 -4.76 3.76
CA ASN A 170 -55.72 -4.39 4.14
C ASN A 170 -56.76 -5.24 3.37
N SER A 171 -58.03 -5.11 3.75
CA SER A 171 -59.17 -5.88 3.22
C SER A 171 -59.47 -5.62 1.75
N SER A 172 -58.90 -4.63 1.09
CA SER A 172 -59.08 -4.37 -0.35
C SER A 172 -58.31 -5.34 -1.23
N LEU A 173 -57.29 -6.05 -0.67
CA LEU A 173 -56.51 -7.03 -1.39
C LEU A 173 -57.37 -8.26 -1.71
N LYS A 174 -57.37 -8.71 -2.98
CA LYS A 174 -58.09 -9.92 -3.37
C LYS A 174 -57.46 -11.16 -2.74
N PRO A 175 -58.27 -12.16 -2.35
CA PRO A 175 -57.75 -13.43 -1.85
C PRO A 175 -56.83 -14.12 -2.86
N GLY A 176 -55.76 -14.77 -2.37
CA GLY A 176 -54.84 -15.55 -3.20
C GLY A 176 -53.44 -15.53 -2.66
N ASN A 177 -52.54 -16.26 -3.29
CA ASN A 177 -51.11 -16.24 -3.00
C ASN A 177 -50.47 -15.12 -3.79
N TYR A 178 -49.62 -14.35 -3.12
CA TYR A 178 -48.85 -13.26 -3.74
C TYR A 178 -47.35 -13.56 -3.61
N GLU A 179 -46.63 -13.52 -4.72
CA GLU A 179 -45.23 -13.92 -4.75
C GLU A 179 -44.35 -12.95 -5.55
N ASN A 180 -43.10 -12.90 -5.20
CA ASN A 180 -42.00 -12.37 -6.01
C ASN A 180 -40.72 -13.14 -5.69
N LYS A 181 -39.68 -13.00 -6.54
CA LYS A 181 -38.40 -13.64 -6.35
C LYS A 181 -37.35 -12.56 -6.06
N LEU A 182 -36.77 -12.62 -4.87
CA LEU A 182 -35.63 -11.81 -4.51
C LEU A 182 -34.33 -12.56 -4.83
N ILE A 183 -33.32 -11.83 -5.23
CA ILE A 183 -31.94 -12.31 -5.47
C ILE A 183 -31.02 -11.58 -4.53
N ILE A 184 -30.30 -12.32 -3.72
CA ILE A 184 -29.13 -11.83 -2.98
C ILE A 184 -27.90 -12.30 -3.75
N SER A 185 -27.13 -11.35 -4.27
CA SER A 185 -25.87 -11.64 -4.96
C SER A 185 -24.71 -11.28 -4.06
N VAL A 186 -23.82 -12.24 -3.81
CA VAL A 186 -22.61 -12.03 -3.01
C VAL A 186 -21.42 -12.33 -3.90
N VAL A 187 -20.52 -11.34 -4.09
CA VAL A 187 -19.39 -11.43 -5.01
C VAL A 187 -18.12 -10.98 -4.30
N SER A 188 -17.04 -11.73 -4.45
CA SER A 188 -15.72 -11.28 -4.00
C SER A 188 -15.32 -9.99 -4.72
N ASN A 189 -14.79 -9.04 -3.98
CA ASN A 189 -14.17 -7.86 -4.61
C ASN A 189 -12.93 -8.28 -5.40
N PRO A 190 -12.58 -7.55 -6.46
CA PRO A 190 -11.35 -7.81 -7.20
C PRO A 190 -10.14 -7.78 -6.28
N TYR A 191 -9.28 -8.78 -6.38
CA TYR A 191 -8.04 -8.88 -5.63
C TYR A 191 -6.96 -9.48 -6.52
N THR A 192 -5.80 -8.81 -6.54
CA THR A 192 -4.60 -9.31 -7.21
C THR A 192 -3.60 -9.74 -6.14
N PRO A 193 -3.29 -11.03 -6.03
CA PRO A 193 -2.33 -11.52 -5.05
C PRO A 193 -0.95 -10.88 -5.25
N LYS A 194 -0.26 -10.62 -4.15
CA LYS A 194 1.04 -9.94 -4.12
C LYS A 194 2.05 -10.74 -3.32
N ALA A 195 3.28 -10.75 -3.81
CA ALA A 195 4.44 -11.14 -3.01
C ALA A 195 4.97 -9.89 -2.32
N VAL A 196 5.05 -9.90 -1.01
CA VAL A 196 5.55 -8.77 -0.20
C VAL A 196 6.74 -9.25 0.62
N MET A 197 7.86 -8.54 0.50
CA MET A 197 9.08 -8.81 1.26
C MET A 197 8.87 -8.39 2.72
N THR A 198 9.53 -9.09 3.65
CA THR A 198 9.59 -8.67 5.06
C THR A 198 10.23 -7.29 5.21
N GLU A 199 10.10 -6.66 6.38
CA GLU A 199 10.72 -5.37 6.69
C GLU A 199 12.24 -5.37 6.43
N GLY A 200 12.79 -4.21 6.05
CA GLY A 200 14.21 -4.07 5.69
C GLY A 200 15.18 -4.60 6.75
N PRO A 201 15.06 -4.24 8.04
CA PRO A 201 15.95 -4.76 9.09
C PRO A 201 15.85 -6.27 9.30
N ASP A 202 14.65 -6.88 9.17
CA ASP A 202 14.49 -8.34 9.27
C ASP A 202 15.10 -9.03 8.04
N PHE A 203 14.86 -8.49 6.84
CA PHE A 203 15.52 -8.98 5.62
C PHE A 203 17.04 -8.94 5.75
N ASN A 204 17.60 -7.81 6.21
CA ASN A 204 19.03 -7.63 6.41
C ASN A 204 19.60 -8.70 7.36
N SER A 205 18.96 -8.89 8.51
CA SER A 205 19.35 -9.91 9.48
C SER A 205 19.37 -11.32 8.89
N LYS A 206 18.35 -11.67 8.08
CA LYS A 206 18.26 -12.96 7.38
C LYS A 206 19.35 -13.10 6.31
N LEU A 207 19.60 -12.04 5.51
CA LEU A 207 20.66 -12.01 4.52
C LEU A 207 22.04 -12.23 5.17
N GLU A 208 22.33 -11.50 6.25
CA GLU A 208 23.56 -11.66 7.02
C GLU A 208 23.72 -13.08 7.59
N SER A 209 22.63 -13.73 7.98
CA SER A 209 22.66 -15.07 8.57
C SER A 209 23.08 -16.15 7.57
N LEU A 210 23.03 -15.87 6.27
CA LEU A 210 23.50 -16.79 5.21
C LEU A 210 25.03 -16.88 5.18
N GLU A 211 25.74 -15.83 5.63
CA GLU A 211 27.20 -15.83 5.60
C GLU A 211 27.81 -16.65 6.73
N THR A 212 28.84 -17.38 6.37
CA THR A 212 29.73 -18.09 7.30
C THR A 212 31.13 -17.43 7.31
N THR A 213 32.07 -18.02 8.01
CA THR A 213 33.48 -17.56 7.96
C THR A 213 34.11 -17.77 6.60
N THR A 214 33.64 -18.74 5.81
CA THR A 214 34.17 -19.11 4.50
C THR A 214 33.29 -18.69 3.34
N ASP A 215 31.99 -18.72 3.53
CA ASP A 215 31.02 -18.46 2.46
C ASP A 215 30.51 -17.02 2.60
N LYS A 216 30.90 -16.17 1.65
CA LYS A 216 30.56 -14.75 1.61
C LYS A 216 29.67 -14.44 0.42
N ILE A 217 28.78 -13.46 0.58
CA ILE A 217 27.89 -13.00 -0.48
C ILE A 217 28.61 -11.95 -1.31
N GLU A 218 28.75 -12.22 -2.62
CA GLU A 218 29.27 -11.26 -3.60
C GLU A 218 28.16 -10.73 -4.52
N HIS A 219 27.06 -11.50 -4.68
CA HIS A 219 25.96 -11.13 -5.57
C HIS A 219 24.62 -11.37 -4.89
N PHE A 220 23.63 -10.54 -5.25
CA PHE A 220 22.22 -10.71 -4.85
C PHE A 220 21.32 -10.63 -6.08
N LYS A 221 20.48 -11.63 -6.32
CA LYS A 221 19.55 -11.64 -7.46
C LYS A 221 18.39 -12.61 -7.34
N LYS A 222 17.38 -12.43 -8.19
CA LYS A 222 16.25 -13.33 -8.30
C LYS A 222 16.66 -14.62 -9.01
N SER A 223 16.27 -15.76 -8.44
CA SER A 223 16.36 -17.08 -9.11
C SER A 223 15.13 -17.30 -9.99
N THR A 224 15.35 -17.93 -11.14
CA THR A 224 14.28 -18.42 -12.02
C THR A 224 13.80 -19.81 -11.65
N VAL A 225 14.47 -20.47 -10.71
CA VAL A 225 14.19 -21.85 -10.28
C VAL A 225 13.98 -21.86 -8.77
N ALA A 226 12.93 -22.57 -8.35
CA ALA A 226 12.65 -22.75 -6.92
C ALA A 226 13.78 -23.52 -6.21
N PRO A 227 14.11 -23.16 -4.96
CA PRO A 227 15.13 -23.88 -4.20
C PRO A 227 14.70 -25.31 -3.89
N THR A 228 15.67 -26.22 -3.87
CA THR A 228 15.47 -27.58 -3.38
C THR A 228 15.59 -27.64 -1.86
N ALA A 229 15.06 -28.69 -1.24
CA ALA A 229 15.15 -28.87 0.21
C ALA A 229 16.60 -28.88 0.75
N SER A 230 17.58 -29.26 -0.07
CA SER A 230 19.00 -29.29 0.31
C SER A 230 19.65 -27.91 0.37
N MET A 231 19.02 -26.86 -0.20
CA MET A 231 19.55 -25.50 -0.19
C MET A 231 19.27 -24.73 1.10
N ASN A 232 18.51 -25.34 2.04
CA ASN A 232 18.16 -24.72 3.34
C ASN A 232 17.60 -23.29 3.20
N ALA A 233 16.80 -23.04 2.15
CA ALA A 233 16.21 -21.75 1.91
C ALA A 233 15.28 -21.34 3.05
N MET A 234 15.39 -20.09 3.47
CA MET A 234 14.56 -19.49 4.52
C MET A 234 13.46 -18.61 3.93
N ASN A 235 12.41 -18.39 4.69
CA ASN A 235 11.31 -17.51 4.34
C ASN A 235 11.66 -16.04 4.65
N ILE A 236 11.35 -15.16 3.69
CA ILE A 236 11.56 -13.71 3.80
C ILE A 236 10.32 -12.92 3.37
N GLU A 237 9.16 -13.56 3.29
CA GLU A 237 7.89 -12.88 3.06
C GLU A 237 7.39 -12.19 4.31
N ASP A 238 6.65 -11.09 4.08
CA ASP A 238 5.85 -10.40 5.08
C ASP A 238 4.57 -11.20 5.41
N GLU A 239 3.96 -10.94 6.57
CA GLU A 239 2.70 -11.59 6.96
C GLU A 239 1.54 -11.28 6.01
N ASP A 240 1.58 -10.15 5.32
CA ASP A 240 0.60 -9.75 4.32
C ASP A 240 0.89 -10.29 2.91
N SER A 241 2.00 -11.00 2.71
CA SER A 241 2.34 -11.65 1.44
C SER A 241 1.36 -12.78 1.13
N ASP A 242 1.00 -12.92 -0.15
CA ASP A 242 0.19 -14.03 -0.65
C ASP A 242 1.03 -15.18 -1.19
N TYR A 243 2.33 -14.96 -1.31
CA TYR A 243 3.30 -15.91 -1.83
C TYR A 243 4.45 -16.09 -0.85
N GLU A 244 4.94 -17.31 -0.74
CA GLU A 244 6.21 -17.57 -0.08
C GLU A 244 7.35 -16.94 -0.88
N ILE A 245 8.30 -16.31 -0.19
CA ILE A 245 9.53 -15.79 -0.76
C ILE A 245 10.68 -16.49 -0.08
N LYS A 246 11.49 -17.21 -0.86
CA LYS A 246 12.62 -17.99 -0.35
C LYS A 246 13.93 -17.27 -0.57
N LEU A 247 14.83 -17.34 0.40
CA LEU A 247 16.18 -16.78 0.34
C LEU A 247 17.20 -17.86 0.70
N TRP A 248 18.29 -17.98 -0.07
CA TRP A 248 19.40 -18.90 0.21
C TRP A 248 20.70 -18.39 -0.42
N LEU A 249 21.84 -18.89 0.07
CA LEU A 249 23.14 -18.66 -0.52
C LEU A 249 23.56 -19.89 -1.35
N ASP A 250 24.01 -19.68 -2.58
CA ASP A 250 24.78 -20.65 -3.34
C ASP A 250 26.29 -20.33 -3.14
N PRO A 251 27.02 -21.16 -2.38
CA PRO A 251 28.42 -20.87 -2.10
C PRO A 251 29.33 -21.11 -3.32
N ALA A 252 28.85 -21.78 -4.37
CA ALA A 252 29.65 -22.07 -5.56
C ALA A 252 29.85 -20.80 -6.41
N ASP A 253 28.85 -19.94 -6.51
CA ASP A 253 28.94 -18.66 -7.22
C ASP A 253 28.79 -17.44 -6.30
N LYS A 254 28.75 -17.68 -4.96
CA LYS A 254 28.66 -16.66 -3.92
C LYS A 254 27.44 -15.74 -4.06
N THR A 255 26.34 -16.27 -4.57
CA THR A 255 25.13 -15.53 -4.82
C THR A 255 24.08 -15.81 -3.75
N ALA A 256 23.59 -14.78 -3.10
CA ALA A 256 22.33 -14.83 -2.37
C ALA A 256 21.18 -14.75 -3.37
N TYR A 257 20.48 -15.84 -3.53
CA TYR A 257 19.31 -15.94 -4.37
C TYR A 257 18.02 -15.75 -3.58
N TYR A 258 17.07 -15.04 -4.16
CA TYR A 258 15.68 -15.14 -3.71
C TYR A 258 14.81 -15.72 -4.82
N TYR A 259 13.74 -16.40 -4.42
CA TYR A 259 12.76 -16.97 -5.35
C TYR A 259 11.34 -16.68 -4.90
N VAL A 260 10.52 -16.33 -5.87
CA VAL A 260 9.07 -16.17 -5.75
C VAL A 260 8.43 -16.46 -7.11
N GLU A 261 7.20 -16.96 -7.11
CA GLU A 261 6.49 -17.32 -8.34
C GLU A 261 6.07 -16.10 -9.18
N THR A 262 5.89 -14.94 -8.55
CA THR A 262 5.52 -13.71 -9.25
C THR A 262 6.72 -13.06 -9.94
N GLU A 263 6.46 -12.27 -10.99
CA GLU A 263 7.51 -11.49 -11.64
C GLU A 263 8.09 -10.44 -10.71
N LYS A 264 7.20 -9.68 -10.04
CA LYS A 264 7.56 -8.61 -9.11
C LYS A 264 7.38 -9.00 -7.65
N VAL A 265 8.19 -8.39 -6.80
CA VAL A 265 8.08 -8.43 -5.34
C VAL A 265 7.90 -7.00 -4.84
N TYR A 266 6.84 -6.77 -4.08
CA TYR A 266 6.65 -5.51 -3.37
C TYR A 266 7.57 -5.47 -2.16
N LEU A 267 8.30 -4.38 -2.01
CA LEU A 267 9.03 -4.13 -0.77
C LEU A 267 8.06 -3.66 0.32
N ASN A 268 8.41 -3.94 1.58
CA ASN A 268 7.68 -3.47 2.75
C ASN A 268 7.71 -1.93 2.84
N GLU A 269 6.73 -1.33 3.49
CA GLU A 269 6.70 0.12 3.75
C GLU A 269 7.96 0.59 4.48
N ASP A 270 8.49 -0.23 5.41
CA ASP A 270 9.81 -0.08 6.01
C ASP A 270 10.82 -0.96 5.28
N SER A 271 11.56 -0.35 4.37
CA SER A 271 12.69 -0.96 3.66
C SER A 271 14.03 -0.35 4.09
N SER A 272 14.03 0.30 5.26
CA SER A 272 15.25 0.84 5.85
C SER A 272 16.27 -0.27 6.09
N GLN A 273 17.55 0.07 5.97
CA GLN A 273 18.68 -0.81 6.28
C GLN A 273 18.70 -2.17 5.55
N MET A 274 17.88 -2.35 4.50
CA MET A 274 17.71 -3.65 3.83
C MET A 274 19.03 -4.30 3.39
N PHE A 275 19.99 -3.52 2.91
CA PHE A 275 21.32 -3.97 2.53
C PHE A 275 22.42 -3.27 3.35
N LEU A 276 22.11 -2.86 4.58
CA LEU A 276 23.10 -2.27 5.48
C LEU A 276 24.20 -3.29 5.77
N SER A 277 25.46 -2.97 5.43
CA SER A 277 26.60 -3.75 5.88
C SER A 277 26.92 -3.43 7.35
N GLY A 278 27.22 -4.46 8.16
CA GLY A 278 27.43 -4.28 9.59
C GLY A 278 28.60 -3.35 9.90
N PHE A 279 28.48 -2.54 10.96
CA PHE A 279 29.51 -1.58 11.43
C PHE A 279 30.87 -2.23 11.69
N ASP A 280 30.88 -3.53 11.99
CA ASP A 280 32.11 -4.29 12.30
C ASP A 280 32.82 -4.87 11.07
N GLY A 281 32.35 -4.53 9.84
CA GLY A 281 32.98 -4.98 8.59
C GLY A 281 32.96 -6.50 8.42
N GLN A 282 32.01 -7.20 9.03
CA GLN A 282 32.05 -8.67 9.08
C GLN A 282 31.01 -9.37 8.22
N LYS A 283 29.92 -8.68 7.80
CA LYS A 283 28.84 -9.33 7.07
C LYS A 283 28.35 -8.49 5.90
N ILE A 284 28.01 -9.16 4.82
CA ILE A 284 27.56 -8.61 3.53
C ILE A 284 28.38 -7.46 2.93
N GLU A 285 29.57 -7.20 3.48
CA GLU A 285 30.48 -6.15 2.95
C GLU A 285 31.07 -6.48 1.58
N ASN A 286 31.07 -7.78 1.20
CA ASN A 286 31.68 -8.26 -0.04
C ASN A 286 30.77 -8.14 -1.26
N ILE A 287 29.55 -7.64 -1.11
CA ILE A 287 28.61 -7.52 -2.23
C ILE A 287 29.16 -6.56 -3.29
N LEU A 288 29.24 -7.07 -4.52
CA LEU A 288 29.73 -6.40 -5.72
C LEU A 288 28.60 -6.02 -6.68
N GLU A 289 27.45 -6.73 -6.57
CA GLU A 289 26.32 -6.57 -7.49
C GLU A 289 25.00 -6.84 -6.78
N LEU A 290 24.04 -5.94 -7.00
CA LEU A 290 22.64 -6.07 -6.58
C LEU A 290 21.72 -6.01 -7.82
N ASP A 291 20.98 -7.08 -8.09
CA ASP A 291 19.87 -7.04 -9.06
C ASP A 291 18.55 -6.74 -8.35
N LEU A 292 18.12 -5.50 -8.46
CA LEU A 292 16.90 -4.97 -7.84
C LEU A 292 15.77 -4.76 -8.85
N SER A 293 15.94 -5.25 -10.09
CA SER A 293 15.04 -4.98 -11.22
C SER A 293 13.61 -5.49 -11.04
N ASN A 294 13.42 -6.50 -10.18
CA ASN A 294 12.13 -7.09 -9.87
C ASN A 294 11.44 -6.50 -8.62
N PHE A 295 12.06 -5.53 -7.97
CA PHE A 295 11.48 -4.88 -6.81
C PHE A 295 10.48 -3.79 -7.21
N ASP A 296 9.32 -3.80 -6.56
CA ASP A 296 8.32 -2.75 -6.62
C ASP A 296 8.35 -1.96 -5.31
N THR A 297 8.81 -0.71 -5.40
CA THR A 297 9.00 0.17 -4.24
C THR A 297 7.86 1.17 -4.03
N SER A 298 6.76 1.05 -4.81
CA SER A 298 5.67 2.03 -4.83
C SER A 298 4.91 2.20 -3.50
N LYS A 299 5.19 1.33 -2.51
CA LYS A 299 4.59 1.39 -1.16
C LYS A 299 5.60 1.77 -0.08
N VAL A 300 6.88 1.87 -0.44
CA VAL A 300 7.94 2.17 0.53
C VAL A 300 7.82 3.61 1.02
N THR A 301 7.86 3.78 2.34
CA THR A 301 7.84 5.08 3.01
C THR A 301 9.16 5.40 3.68
N ASP A 302 9.95 4.38 4.04
CA ASP A 302 11.27 4.51 4.67
C ASP A 302 12.33 3.72 3.89
N MET A 303 13.35 4.45 3.39
CA MET A 303 14.55 3.92 2.74
C MET A 303 15.82 4.31 3.51
N GLY A 304 15.69 4.69 4.77
CA GLY A 304 16.83 5.13 5.60
C GLY A 304 17.91 4.06 5.68
N GLY A 305 19.15 4.41 5.30
CA GLY A 305 20.30 3.49 5.33
C GLY A 305 20.18 2.26 4.44
N MET A 306 19.26 2.22 3.45
CA MET A 306 18.98 1.02 2.66
C MET A 306 20.22 0.37 2.03
N PHE A 307 21.20 1.16 1.58
CA PHE A 307 22.47 0.69 0.98
C PHE A 307 23.69 1.18 1.77
N ARG A 308 23.49 1.56 3.01
CA ARG A 308 24.57 2.11 3.83
C ARG A 308 25.69 1.09 4.04
N ASP A 309 26.94 1.59 4.03
CA ASP A 309 28.17 0.79 4.23
C ASP A 309 28.44 -0.27 3.14
N MET A 310 27.75 -0.20 1.98
CA MET A 310 28.01 -1.07 0.81
C MET A 310 29.32 -0.67 0.12
N ARG A 311 30.44 -0.84 0.83
CA ARG A 311 31.76 -0.25 0.48
C ARG A 311 32.36 -0.78 -0.80
N ASN A 312 32.03 -2.00 -1.19
CA ASN A 312 32.59 -2.66 -2.38
C ASN A 312 31.75 -2.48 -3.65
N LEU A 313 30.55 -1.94 -3.52
CA LEU A 313 29.66 -1.69 -4.66
C LEU A 313 30.18 -0.49 -5.48
N THR A 314 30.39 -0.69 -6.79
CA THR A 314 30.90 0.34 -7.71
C THR A 314 29.78 1.00 -8.55
N THR A 315 28.69 0.30 -8.75
CA THR A 315 27.52 0.76 -9.51
C THR A 315 26.25 0.27 -8.84
N LEU A 316 25.17 1.04 -8.95
CA LEU A 316 23.86 0.69 -8.40
C LEU A 316 22.77 1.14 -9.38
N ASN A 317 21.93 0.21 -9.83
CA ASN A 317 20.83 0.51 -10.72
C ASN A 317 19.52 0.67 -9.94
N LEU A 318 19.00 1.89 -9.90
CA LEU A 318 17.76 2.26 -9.20
C LEU A 318 16.67 2.74 -10.16
N SER A 319 16.79 2.47 -11.46
CA SER A 319 15.86 2.96 -12.47
C SER A 319 14.42 2.43 -12.33
N SER A 320 14.23 1.33 -11.59
CA SER A 320 12.92 0.75 -11.29
C SER A 320 12.28 1.31 -10.01
N PHE A 321 13.01 2.13 -9.24
CA PHE A 321 12.53 2.62 -7.94
C PHE A 321 11.51 3.74 -8.11
N ASP A 322 10.33 3.54 -7.51
CA ASP A 322 9.33 4.57 -7.28
C ASP A 322 9.49 5.07 -5.83
N THR A 323 9.90 6.34 -5.69
CA THR A 323 10.13 6.96 -4.37
C THR A 323 9.05 7.97 -3.99
N SER A 324 7.94 8.01 -4.73
CA SER A 324 6.89 9.02 -4.56
C SER A 324 6.21 9.03 -3.19
N GLN A 325 6.30 7.92 -2.43
CA GLN A 325 5.75 7.81 -1.07
C GLN A 325 6.82 7.93 0.01
N VAL A 326 8.10 7.98 -0.35
CA VAL A 326 9.21 7.93 0.62
C VAL A 326 9.31 9.24 1.41
N THR A 327 9.36 9.12 2.72
CA THR A 327 9.47 10.25 3.67
C THR A 327 10.84 10.32 4.34
N ASP A 328 11.56 9.19 4.44
CA ASP A 328 12.91 9.11 5.01
C ASP A 328 13.89 8.49 4.01
N MET A 329 14.98 9.24 3.71
CA MET A 329 16.11 8.80 2.90
C MET A 329 17.43 9.02 3.66
N GLY A 330 17.37 9.17 4.97
CA GLY A 330 18.56 9.41 5.79
C GLY A 330 19.59 8.30 5.66
N GLY A 331 20.82 8.65 5.30
CA GLY A 331 21.92 7.70 5.14
C GLY A 331 21.77 6.65 4.05
N MET A 332 20.80 6.80 3.12
CA MET A 332 20.49 5.78 2.11
C MET A 332 21.72 5.28 1.35
N PHE A 333 22.66 6.15 1.03
CA PHE A 333 23.88 5.82 0.30
C PHE A 333 25.16 6.08 1.12
N ALA A 334 25.03 6.27 2.43
CA ALA A 334 26.19 6.61 3.27
C ALA A 334 27.24 5.51 3.23
N ASP A 335 28.51 5.94 3.22
CA ASP A 335 29.69 5.05 3.26
C ASP A 335 29.82 4.07 2.08
N MET A 336 29.24 4.42 0.90
CA MET A 336 29.43 3.67 -0.36
C MET A 336 30.74 4.12 -1.04
N ARG A 337 31.88 3.75 -0.42
CA ARG A 337 33.20 4.34 -0.72
C ARG A 337 33.66 4.15 -2.16
N ASN A 338 33.33 3.02 -2.80
CA ASN A 338 33.76 2.70 -4.15
C ASN A 338 32.74 3.06 -5.25
N LEU A 339 31.61 3.67 -4.88
CA LEU A 339 30.61 4.09 -5.85
C LEU A 339 31.15 5.23 -6.73
N THR A 340 31.18 5.02 -8.04
CA THR A 340 31.75 5.99 -9.00
C THR A 340 30.69 6.78 -9.75
N THR A 341 29.49 6.22 -9.87
CA THR A 341 28.33 6.84 -10.53
C THR A 341 27.07 6.52 -9.73
N LEU A 342 26.17 7.47 -9.66
CA LEU A 342 24.86 7.31 -9.02
C LEU A 342 23.81 8.04 -9.86
N ASP A 343 22.89 7.27 -10.47
CA ASP A 343 21.76 7.82 -11.21
C ASP A 343 20.50 7.75 -10.33
N ILE A 344 20.05 8.92 -9.90
CA ILE A 344 18.84 9.14 -9.10
C ILE A 344 17.85 10.05 -9.83
N SER A 345 17.93 10.13 -11.15
CA SER A 345 17.06 10.97 -11.98
C SER A 345 15.57 10.57 -11.91
N SER A 346 15.28 9.30 -11.54
CA SER A 346 13.91 8.81 -11.34
C SER A 346 13.31 9.16 -9.97
N PHE A 347 14.11 9.67 -9.01
CA PHE A 347 13.63 9.90 -7.65
C PHE A 347 12.66 11.08 -7.56
N ASP A 348 11.50 10.83 -6.94
CA ASP A 348 10.61 11.87 -6.44
C ASP A 348 10.87 12.07 -4.94
N THR A 349 11.41 13.23 -4.57
CA THR A 349 11.69 13.57 -3.17
C THR A 349 10.66 14.52 -2.56
N SER A 350 9.51 14.71 -3.21
CA SER A 350 8.48 15.67 -2.80
C SER A 350 7.84 15.39 -1.44
N GLN A 351 7.96 14.15 -0.94
CA GLN A 351 7.47 13.75 0.37
C GLN A 351 8.58 13.66 1.43
N VAL A 352 9.85 13.71 1.03
CA VAL A 352 11.01 13.48 1.91
C VAL A 352 11.16 14.59 2.94
N THR A 353 11.30 14.18 4.20
CA THR A 353 11.49 15.06 5.36
C THR A 353 12.88 14.95 5.97
N ASN A 354 13.58 13.83 5.76
CA ASN A 354 14.91 13.53 6.28
C ASN A 354 15.85 13.12 5.15
N THR A 355 16.97 13.84 4.99
CA THR A 355 18.08 13.54 4.07
C THR A 355 19.43 13.55 4.78
N ALA A 356 19.43 13.49 6.12
CA ALA A 356 20.66 13.46 6.89
C ALA A 356 21.56 12.30 6.44
N LEU A 357 22.86 12.55 6.25
CA LEU A 357 23.85 11.56 5.83
C LEU A 357 23.61 10.94 4.44
N MET A 358 22.60 11.36 3.66
CA MET A 358 22.17 10.61 2.47
C MET A 358 23.30 10.27 1.49
N PHE A 359 24.27 11.16 1.31
CA PHE A 359 25.43 10.97 0.42
C PHE A 359 26.76 11.05 1.17
N ALA A 360 26.75 10.88 2.48
CA ALA A 360 27.97 10.97 3.29
C ALA A 360 28.96 9.86 2.93
N ASP A 361 30.25 10.20 2.95
CA ASP A 361 31.37 9.24 2.79
C ASP A 361 31.38 8.50 1.42
N ILE A 362 30.86 9.12 0.35
CA ILE A 362 30.97 8.60 -1.02
C ILE A 362 32.22 9.21 -1.67
N TYR A 363 33.37 8.69 -1.33
CA TYR A 363 34.67 9.31 -1.70
C TYR A 363 34.93 9.34 -3.20
N ASN A 364 34.49 8.33 -3.98
CA ASN A 364 34.87 8.18 -5.38
C ASN A 364 33.87 8.83 -6.38
N LEU A 365 32.77 9.39 -5.89
CA LEU A 365 31.80 10.05 -6.75
C LEU A 365 32.35 11.40 -7.24
N THR A 366 32.37 11.61 -8.54
CA THR A 366 32.94 12.83 -9.17
C THR A 366 31.88 13.82 -9.64
N ALA A 367 30.63 13.37 -9.78
CA ALA A 367 29.48 14.18 -10.15
C ALA A 367 28.21 13.65 -9.45
N LEU A 368 27.32 14.54 -9.07
CA LEU A 368 26.03 14.21 -8.47
C LEU A 368 24.96 15.17 -9.06
N ASP A 369 24.00 14.62 -9.79
CA ASP A 369 22.87 15.39 -10.33
C ASP A 369 21.70 15.36 -9.35
N LEU A 370 21.33 16.53 -8.82
CA LEU A 370 20.22 16.73 -7.89
C LEU A 370 19.12 17.60 -8.51
N SER A 371 19.10 17.76 -9.83
CA SER A 371 18.19 18.67 -10.52
C SER A 371 16.69 18.34 -10.33
N ASN A 372 16.36 17.07 -10.02
CA ASN A 372 15.02 16.59 -9.72
C ASN A 372 14.62 16.68 -8.23
N PHE A 373 15.57 17.04 -7.34
CA PHE A 373 15.30 17.05 -5.89
C PHE A 373 14.37 18.19 -5.49
N ASN A 374 13.28 17.83 -4.80
CA ASN A 374 12.38 18.76 -4.13
C ASN A 374 12.60 18.70 -2.61
N THR A 375 13.29 19.70 -2.06
CA THR A 375 13.63 19.74 -0.62
C THR A 375 12.65 20.57 0.21
N SER A 376 11.47 20.92 -0.32
CA SER A 376 10.51 21.83 0.34
C SER A 376 9.91 21.30 1.65
N LYS A 377 10.01 19.97 1.91
CA LYS A 377 9.58 19.35 3.14
C LYS A 377 10.72 18.94 4.07
N VAL A 378 11.96 18.97 3.59
CA VAL A 378 13.12 18.51 4.35
C VAL A 378 13.36 19.37 5.58
N THR A 379 13.56 18.72 6.71
CA THR A 379 13.86 19.34 8.01
C THR A 379 15.27 19.07 8.50
N ASP A 380 15.89 17.96 8.07
CA ASP A 380 17.26 17.59 8.44
C ASP A 380 18.11 17.29 7.20
N MET A 381 19.21 18.06 7.05
CA MET A 381 20.25 17.93 6.02
C MET A 381 21.63 17.72 6.66
N SER A 382 21.68 17.30 7.93
CA SER A 382 22.94 17.09 8.64
C SER A 382 23.82 16.08 7.92
N TYR A 383 25.10 16.39 7.74
CA TYR A 383 26.10 15.52 7.09
C TYR A 383 25.75 15.10 5.64
N MET A 384 24.71 15.67 4.99
CA MET A 384 24.21 15.19 3.71
C MET A 384 25.27 15.01 2.63
N PHE A 385 26.28 15.89 2.58
CA PHE A 385 27.38 15.87 1.62
C PHE A 385 28.75 15.81 2.31
N SER A 386 28.79 15.28 3.52
CA SER A 386 30.05 15.15 4.25
C SER A 386 30.98 14.15 3.55
N ASN A 387 32.31 14.45 3.59
CA ASN A 387 33.34 13.58 3.05
C ASN A 387 33.24 13.21 1.55
N MET A 388 32.49 13.98 0.75
CA MET A 388 32.51 13.85 -0.70
C MET A 388 33.76 14.57 -1.25
N SER A 389 34.90 13.91 -1.17
CA SER A 389 36.21 14.55 -1.43
C SER A 389 36.51 14.74 -2.92
N ASN A 390 35.95 13.92 -3.81
CA ASN A 390 36.19 13.96 -5.25
C ASN A 390 35.23 14.87 -6.05
N LEU A 391 34.17 15.40 -5.45
CA LEU A 391 33.34 16.40 -6.11
C LEU A 391 34.12 17.71 -6.27
N THR A 392 34.10 18.28 -7.48
CA THR A 392 34.64 19.62 -7.75
C THR A 392 33.59 20.72 -7.65
N THR A 393 32.38 20.39 -8.00
CA THR A 393 31.24 21.29 -7.96
C THR A 393 30.02 20.58 -7.39
N LEU A 394 29.15 21.32 -6.71
CA LEU A 394 27.85 20.83 -6.21
C LEU A 394 26.75 21.83 -6.57
N ASP A 395 25.72 21.38 -7.29
CA ASP A 395 24.61 22.22 -7.71
C ASP A 395 23.40 22.01 -6.81
N LEU A 396 23.10 23.02 -5.99
CA LEU A 396 21.97 23.08 -5.06
C LEU A 396 20.97 24.17 -5.47
N SER A 397 20.93 24.53 -6.75
CA SER A 397 20.14 25.67 -7.25
C SER A 397 18.62 25.52 -7.08
N ASN A 398 18.14 24.29 -6.95
CA ASN A 398 16.73 23.96 -6.71
C ASN A 398 16.38 23.72 -5.22
N PHE A 399 17.36 23.79 -4.32
CA PHE A 399 17.13 23.53 -2.90
C PHE A 399 16.27 24.62 -2.23
N ASN A 400 15.22 24.17 -1.54
CA ASN A 400 14.40 25.00 -0.66
C ASN A 400 14.70 24.63 0.80
N THR A 401 15.34 25.55 1.53
CA THR A 401 15.77 25.30 2.92
C THR A 401 14.85 25.93 3.96
N SER A 402 13.66 26.38 3.57
CA SER A 402 12.74 27.14 4.45
C SER A 402 12.24 26.36 5.67
N LYS A 403 12.25 25.02 5.62
CA LYS A 403 11.85 24.17 6.74
C LYS A 403 13.04 23.50 7.46
N VAL A 404 14.25 23.68 6.96
CA VAL A 404 15.42 23.02 7.50
C VAL A 404 15.77 23.57 8.89
N THR A 405 15.92 22.66 9.84
CA THR A 405 16.29 22.95 11.22
C THR A 405 17.74 22.55 11.54
N SER A 406 18.29 21.59 10.79
CA SER A 406 19.67 21.11 10.96
C SER A 406 20.42 21.02 9.64
N MET A 407 21.63 21.61 9.63
CA MET A 407 22.67 21.49 8.59
C MET A 407 24.04 21.19 9.21
N SER A 408 24.08 20.61 10.41
CA SER A 408 25.33 20.31 11.08
C SER A 408 26.25 19.46 10.18
N ALA A 409 27.49 19.88 10.00
CA ALA A 409 28.48 19.19 9.20
C ALA A 409 28.07 18.87 7.74
N MET A 410 27.07 19.58 7.19
CA MET A 410 26.47 19.26 5.87
C MET A 410 27.52 19.13 4.76
N PHE A 411 28.55 19.95 4.77
CA PHE A 411 29.63 19.95 3.78
C PHE A 411 31.01 19.61 4.37
N THR A 412 31.07 19.11 5.59
CA THR A 412 32.31 18.86 6.29
C THR A 412 33.22 17.86 5.55
N LEU A 413 34.53 17.99 5.72
CA LEU A 413 35.51 17.00 5.31
C LEU A 413 36.23 16.47 6.55
N SER A 414 36.50 15.16 6.58
CA SER A 414 37.29 14.55 7.63
C SER A 414 38.68 15.16 7.67
N TYR A 415 39.24 15.30 8.86
CA TYR A 415 40.62 15.81 9.02
C TYR A 415 41.65 14.96 8.25
N TYR A 416 41.41 13.66 8.13
CA TYR A 416 42.30 12.74 7.41
C TYR A 416 42.22 12.88 5.89
N ASP A 417 41.12 13.41 5.36
CA ASP A 417 40.84 13.56 3.92
C ASP A 417 41.08 15.00 3.42
N GLU A 418 41.56 15.89 4.28
CA GLU A 418 41.75 17.32 3.98
C GLU A 418 42.63 17.56 2.73
N LEU A 419 43.63 16.69 2.49
CA LEU A 419 44.56 16.80 1.35
C LEU A 419 43.89 16.46 0.01
N ASP A 420 42.80 15.67 0.04
CA ASP A 420 42.12 15.19 -1.15
C ASP A 420 40.89 16.03 -1.51
N ASP A 421 40.61 17.10 -0.75
CA ASP A 421 39.48 17.99 -1.03
C ASP A 421 39.54 18.59 -2.43
N LYS A 422 38.49 18.37 -3.23
CA LYS A 422 38.36 18.93 -4.59
C LYS A 422 37.20 19.90 -4.74
N LEU A 423 36.33 20.05 -3.72
CA LEU A 423 35.15 20.92 -3.82
C LEU A 423 35.57 22.40 -3.82
N GLU A 424 35.40 23.04 -4.96
CA GLU A 424 35.75 24.45 -5.18
C GLU A 424 34.51 25.35 -5.21
N THR A 425 33.36 24.82 -5.70
CA THR A 425 32.15 25.66 -5.96
C THR A 425 30.88 24.98 -5.58
N ILE A 426 30.02 25.70 -4.86
CA ILE A 426 28.61 25.30 -4.61
C ILE A 426 27.72 26.32 -5.33
N TYR A 427 26.91 25.84 -6.29
CA TYR A 427 25.95 26.66 -7.04
C TYR A 427 24.60 26.72 -6.35
N VAL A 428 24.02 27.91 -6.28
CA VAL A 428 22.65 28.15 -5.80
C VAL A 428 21.97 29.24 -6.62
N ASN A 429 20.63 29.26 -6.63
CA ASN A 429 19.86 30.37 -7.21
C ASN A 429 19.62 31.50 -6.21
N ASN A 430 19.49 31.17 -4.93
CA ASN A 430 19.20 32.12 -3.85
C ASN A 430 20.03 31.77 -2.61
N ASP A 431 20.16 32.72 -1.70
CA ASP A 431 20.68 32.45 -0.35
C ASP A 431 19.82 31.38 0.32
N PHE A 432 20.44 30.51 1.12
CA PHE A 432 19.67 29.56 1.91
C PHE A 432 18.82 30.30 2.94
N ASN A 433 17.58 29.84 3.10
CA ASN A 433 16.72 30.32 4.17
C ASN A 433 17.16 29.72 5.49
N THR A 434 17.68 30.55 6.38
CA THR A 434 18.22 30.14 7.69
C THR A 434 17.29 30.48 8.85
N THR A 435 16.05 30.87 8.59
CA THR A 435 15.10 31.33 9.62
C THR A 435 14.82 30.23 10.66
N ASN A 436 14.66 28.99 10.24
CA ASN A 436 14.38 27.85 11.12
C ASN A 436 15.64 27.07 11.52
N LEU A 437 16.81 27.47 11.01
CA LEU A 437 18.05 26.74 11.23
C LEU A 437 18.55 26.92 12.67
N THR A 438 18.61 25.84 13.42
CA THR A 438 19.04 25.81 14.83
C THR A 438 20.35 25.04 15.03
N TYR A 439 20.57 23.96 14.25
CA TYR A 439 21.77 23.13 14.34
C TYR A 439 22.64 23.34 13.11
N LEU A 440 23.85 23.88 13.31
CA LEU A 440 24.74 24.31 12.22
C LEU A 440 26.25 24.10 12.54
N TYR A 441 26.58 23.29 13.51
CA TYR A 441 27.93 23.07 13.91
C TYR A 441 28.77 22.45 12.78
N GLY A 442 29.93 23.03 12.49
CA GLY A 442 30.96 22.48 11.59
C GLY A 442 30.53 22.35 10.12
N MET A 443 29.55 23.15 9.64
CA MET A 443 28.95 23.01 8.28
C MET A 443 29.95 22.86 7.15
N PHE A 444 31.09 23.58 7.21
CA PHE A 444 32.14 23.59 6.18
C PHE A 444 33.48 23.14 6.72
N GLY A 445 33.54 22.38 7.81
CA GLY A 445 34.76 21.95 8.44
C GLY A 445 35.74 21.36 7.42
N ASN A 446 37.00 21.83 7.47
CA ASN A 446 38.13 21.41 6.62
C ASN A 446 37.99 21.65 5.09
N ARG A 447 36.92 22.32 4.60
CA ARG A 447 36.75 22.66 3.17
C ARG A 447 37.64 23.82 2.74
N LYS A 448 38.95 23.64 2.73
CA LYS A 448 39.93 24.71 2.49
C LYS A 448 39.98 25.17 1.04
N LYS A 449 39.53 24.37 0.06
CA LYS A 449 39.48 24.75 -1.36
C LYS A 449 38.21 25.50 -1.76
N LEU A 450 37.15 25.37 -0.99
CA LEU A 450 35.87 26.01 -1.30
C LEU A 450 35.99 27.53 -1.32
N ARG A 451 35.43 28.15 -2.37
CA ARG A 451 35.38 29.60 -2.57
C ARG A 451 33.97 30.05 -2.93
N GLY A 452 33.59 31.22 -2.45
CA GLY A 452 32.44 31.93 -2.97
C GLY A 452 32.67 32.46 -4.38
N GLY A 453 31.57 32.80 -5.08
CA GLY A 453 31.63 33.23 -6.49
C GLY A 453 32.48 34.48 -6.76
N ALA A 454 32.66 35.36 -5.76
CA ALA A 454 33.56 36.52 -5.81
C ALA A 454 34.90 36.26 -5.10
N GLY A 455 35.20 35.00 -4.73
CA GLY A 455 36.50 34.60 -4.15
C GLY A 455 36.55 34.63 -2.62
N SER A 456 35.47 34.88 -1.92
CA SER A 456 35.47 34.86 -0.45
C SER A 456 35.76 33.48 0.14
N PHE A 457 36.49 33.44 1.24
CA PHE A 457 36.78 32.22 2.00
C PHE A 457 37.17 32.56 3.45
N LEU A 458 37.10 31.56 4.33
CA LEU A 458 37.62 31.62 5.70
C LEU A 458 38.92 30.84 5.77
N THR A 459 39.89 31.36 6.53
CA THR A 459 41.15 30.67 6.81
C THR A 459 40.88 29.36 7.56
N ASP A 460 39.93 29.40 8.45
CA ASP A 460 39.37 28.22 9.14
C ASP A 460 37.88 28.08 8.79
N PRO A 461 37.54 27.21 7.83
CA PRO A 461 36.13 27.01 7.41
C PRO A 461 35.21 26.48 8.52
N SER A 462 35.74 25.87 9.58
CA SER A 462 34.97 25.38 10.72
C SER A 462 34.29 26.50 11.51
N THR A 463 34.78 27.72 11.38
CA THR A 463 34.25 28.94 12.02
C THR A 463 33.07 29.57 11.26
N ALA A 464 32.70 29.02 10.09
CA ALA A 464 31.59 29.52 9.32
C ALA A 464 30.29 29.42 10.10
N ASP A 465 29.60 30.53 10.27
CA ASP A 465 28.27 30.62 10.80
C ASP A 465 27.19 30.61 9.67
N LYS A 466 25.94 30.72 10.00
CA LYS A 466 24.82 30.70 9.03
C LYS A 466 24.89 31.85 7.99
N THR A 467 25.69 32.91 8.24
CA THR A 467 25.81 34.01 7.28
C THR A 467 26.63 33.61 6.06
N TRP A 468 27.41 32.50 6.11
CA TRP A 468 28.16 31.94 4.99
C TRP A 468 27.29 31.07 4.04
N LEU A 469 26.05 30.77 4.41
CA LEU A 469 25.09 30.05 3.58
C LEU A 469 24.38 30.98 2.59
N ARG A 470 25.16 31.82 1.91
CA ARG A 470 24.65 32.84 0.96
C ARG A 470 25.55 32.99 -0.25
N ILE A 471 24.98 33.59 -1.27
CA ILE A 471 25.72 34.01 -2.47
C ILE A 471 26.77 35.06 -2.08
N ASP A 472 27.98 34.83 -2.55
CA ASP A 472 29.13 35.64 -2.26
C ASP A 472 29.05 37.03 -2.91
N ASP A 473 29.02 38.09 -2.10
CA ASP A 473 28.95 39.48 -2.51
C ASP A 473 29.76 40.38 -1.55
N PRO A 474 31.11 40.20 -1.50
CA PRO A 474 31.98 40.91 -0.56
C PRO A 474 31.99 42.42 -0.82
N ALA A 475 31.74 42.86 -2.05
CA ALA A 475 31.69 44.29 -2.39
C ALA A 475 30.56 45.02 -1.63
N ASN A 476 29.49 44.33 -1.29
CA ASN A 476 28.38 44.82 -0.47
C ASN A 476 28.45 44.35 0.99
N GLY A 477 29.61 43.87 1.47
CA GLY A 477 29.78 43.41 2.84
C GLY A 477 29.13 42.07 3.16
N ARG A 478 28.85 41.27 2.15
CA ARG A 478 28.17 39.97 2.28
C ARG A 478 29.01 38.80 1.75
N PRO A 479 30.17 38.50 2.34
CA PRO A 479 30.97 37.33 1.95
C PRO A 479 30.15 36.06 2.21
N GLY A 480 30.27 35.02 1.36
CA GLY A 480 29.55 33.75 1.46
C GLY A 480 30.29 32.65 0.70
N TYR A 481 29.86 31.40 0.88
CA TYR A 481 30.48 30.28 0.18
C TYR A 481 29.74 29.89 -1.11
N PHE A 482 28.63 30.52 -1.44
CA PHE A 482 27.86 30.11 -2.61
C PHE A 482 28.15 30.97 -3.84
N THR A 483 28.09 30.34 -4.99
CA THR A 483 28.16 30.96 -6.31
C THR A 483 26.75 30.97 -6.92
N ARG A 484 26.33 32.11 -7.49
CA ARG A 484 25.07 32.14 -8.24
C ARG A 484 25.20 31.23 -9.47
N LYS A 485 24.23 30.38 -9.70
CA LYS A 485 24.20 29.55 -10.90
C LYS A 485 24.13 30.45 -12.14
N PRO A 486 24.98 30.24 -13.18
CA PRO A 486 24.97 30.98 -14.43
C PRO A 486 23.65 30.94 -15.18
#